data_b393f62d619d56f63acddf18ab99b383
#
_entry.id   b393f62d619d56f63acddf18ab99b383
#
_cell.length_a   1.000
_cell.length_b   1.000
_cell.length_c   1.000
_cell.angle_alpha   90.00
_cell.angle_beta   90.00
_cell.angle_gamma   90.00
#
_symmetry.space_group_name_H-M   'P 1'
#
loop_
_entity.id
_entity.type
_entity.pdbx_description
1 polymer ?
#
loop_
_entity_poly.entity_id
_entity_poly.type
_entity_poly.pdbx_seq_one_letter_code
_entity_poly.pdbx_strand_id
1 'polypeptide(L)'
;VDTGERLTWIRVLGGSFKANDELIPNEKANQLRVYNGAKFTVVQKISAGEVCAITGPTTTFPGQGLGTTDDLPLNEIQPVLSYAVNLNGTDPHKCLLALRELEDEEPHLNVQWSEHLQEIHLQIMGEVQLETIQQLLDQRYGISISFDEGNILYKETITSKIIGIGHFEPLRHYAEVHLLLEPGKPGSGLSFANECSIDVLNHNWQEQVMTSLRDK
;
A
#
# COMPACT_ATOMS: atom_id res chain seq x y z
N VAL A 1 -10.66 -10.07 10.76
CA VAL A 1 -11.48 -8.90 11.15
C VAL A 1 -12.67 -9.41 11.93
N ASP A 2 -12.57 -9.43 13.24
CA ASP A 2 -13.72 -9.65 14.11
C ASP A 2 -14.55 -8.37 14.08
N THR A 3 -15.77 -8.41 13.56
CA THR A 3 -16.72 -7.29 13.54
C THR A 3 -16.44 -6.10 12.63
N GLY A 4 -15.59 -6.20 11.59
CA GLY A 4 -15.28 -5.10 10.68
C GLY A 4 -14.34 -4.02 11.27
N GLU A 5 -13.74 -4.28 12.45
CA GLU A 5 -12.77 -3.38 13.07
C GLU A 5 -11.33 -3.76 12.68
N ARG A 6 -10.54 -2.79 12.24
CA ARG A 6 -9.12 -2.99 11.96
C ARG A 6 -8.36 -3.27 13.26
N LEU A 7 -7.56 -4.34 13.27
CA LEU A 7 -6.68 -4.72 14.36
C LEU A 7 -5.22 -4.65 13.88
N THR A 8 -4.39 -3.92 14.61
CA THR A 8 -2.95 -3.91 14.38
C THR A 8 -2.27 -4.79 15.42
N TRP A 9 -1.62 -5.86 14.96
CA TRP A 9 -0.84 -6.75 15.81
C TRP A 9 0.55 -6.17 16.04
N ILE A 10 0.94 -6.05 17.30
CA ILE A 10 2.23 -5.51 17.69
C ILE A 10 2.95 -6.42 18.68
N ARG A 11 4.28 -6.43 18.58
CA ARG A 11 5.17 -7.03 19.57
C ARG A 11 5.95 -5.92 20.25
N VAL A 12 5.92 -5.88 21.56
CA VAL A 12 6.68 -4.90 22.35
C VAL A 12 8.12 -5.38 22.51
N LEU A 13 9.07 -4.67 21.92
CA LEU A 13 10.49 -5.00 21.96
C LEU A 13 11.18 -4.45 23.20
N GLY A 14 10.75 -3.30 23.70
CA GLY A 14 11.32 -2.63 24.87
C GLY A 14 10.32 -1.76 25.60
N GLY A 15 10.52 -1.56 26.89
CA GLY A 15 9.66 -0.70 27.70
C GLY A 15 8.25 -1.26 27.90
N SER A 16 7.28 -0.38 27.89
CA SER A 16 5.85 -0.73 28.00
C SER A 16 5.00 0.43 27.52
N PHE A 17 3.78 0.15 27.06
CA PHE A 17 2.80 1.19 26.72
C PHE A 17 1.41 0.85 27.29
N LYS A 18 0.53 1.84 27.31
CA LYS A 18 -0.81 1.75 27.87
C LYS A 18 -1.87 2.05 26.83
N ALA A 19 -3.11 1.67 27.14
CA ALA A 19 -4.26 2.13 26.37
C ALA A 19 -4.31 3.67 26.37
N ASN A 20 -4.69 4.22 25.24
CA ASN A 20 -4.71 5.66 24.90
C ASN A 20 -3.34 6.33 24.72
N ASP A 21 -2.22 5.60 24.81
CA ASP A 21 -0.94 6.14 24.39
C ASP A 21 -0.93 6.40 22.88
N GLU A 22 -0.27 7.48 22.48
CA GLU A 22 -0.05 7.83 21.09
C GLU A 22 1.18 7.07 20.58
N LEU A 23 0.96 6.14 19.65
CA LEU A 23 2.02 5.32 19.07
C LEU A 23 2.51 5.86 17.73
N ILE A 24 1.63 6.56 17.02
CA ILE A 24 1.89 7.22 15.75
C ILE A 24 1.34 8.64 15.89
N PRO A 25 1.93 9.66 15.25
CA PRO A 25 1.41 11.02 15.28
C PRO A 25 -0.08 11.08 14.96
N ASN A 26 -0.87 11.61 15.87
CA ASN A 26 -2.34 11.74 15.81
C ASN A 26 -3.15 10.43 15.88
N GLU A 27 -2.54 9.28 16.09
CA GLU A 27 -3.25 8.00 16.26
C GLU A 27 -2.95 7.37 17.63
N LYS A 28 -4.00 6.98 18.33
CA LYS A 28 -3.91 6.39 19.67
C LYS A 28 -4.32 4.93 19.67
N ALA A 29 -3.69 4.14 20.53
CA ALA A 29 -4.12 2.78 20.81
C ALA A 29 -5.34 2.79 21.74
N ASN A 30 -6.55 2.69 21.20
CA ASN A 30 -7.79 2.80 21.97
C ASN A 30 -7.95 1.62 22.95
N GLN A 31 -7.73 0.39 22.48
CA GLN A 31 -7.77 -0.82 23.30
C GLN A 31 -6.56 -1.70 23.04
N LEU A 32 -6.10 -2.37 24.08
CA LEU A 32 -5.07 -3.41 24.00
C LEU A 32 -5.74 -4.75 24.24
N ARG A 33 -5.68 -5.66 23.27
CA ARG A 33 -6.29 -6.98 23.31
C ARG A 33 -5.23 -8.07 23.28
N VAL A 34 -5.20 -8.89 24.32
CA VAL A 34 -4.36 -10.12 24.36
C VAL A 34 -5.24 -11.29 24.00
N TYR A 35 -4.92 -11.97 22.90
CA TYR A 35 -5.69 -13.08 22.39
C TYR A 35 -5.19 -14.41 22.91
N ASN A 36 -6.16 -15.32 23.19
CA ASN A 36 -5.92 -16.73 23.46
C ASN A 36 -6.89 -17.55 22.58
N GLY A 37 -6.41 -17.98 21.44
CA GLY A 37 -7.25 -18.52 20.36
C GLY A 37 -8.24 -17.45 19.85
N ALA A 38 -9.52 -17.79 19.77
CA ALA A 38 -10.56 -16.87 19.29
C ALA A 38 -11.06 -15.87 20.37
N LYS A 39 -10.62 -16.00 21.63
CA LYS A 39 -11.02 -15.12 22.72
C LYS A 39 -9.93 -14.12 23.05
N PHE A 40 -10.30 -12.92 23.46
CA PHE A 40 -9.34 -11.92 23.90
C PHE A 40 -9.70 -11.36 25.28
N THR A 41 -8.70 -10.83 25.95
CA THR A 41 -8.83 -10.05 27.19
C THR A 41 -8.32 -8.65 26.94
N VAL A 42 -9.10 -7.64 27.35
CA VAL A 42 -8.67 -6.25 27.30
C VAL A 42 -7.76 -5.95 28.47
N VAL A 43 -6.58 -5.43 28.19
CA VAL A 43 -5.59 -5.06 29.21
C VAL A 43 -5.30 -3.57 29.14
N GLN A 44 -4.84 -2.99 30.25
CA GLN A 44 -4.55 -1.55 30.33
C GLN A 44 -3.09 -1.21 29.98
N LYS A 45 -2.21 -2.22 30.04
CA LYS A 45 -0.78 -2.05 29.83
C LYS A 45 -0.20 -3.33 29.22
N ILE A 46 0.78 -3.16 28.34
CA ILE A 46 1.59 -4.24 27.74
C ILE A 46 3.07 -3.90 27.98
N SER A 47 3.88 -4.92 28.19
CA SER A 47 5.30 -4.82 28.49
C SER A 47 6.17 -5.53 27.45
N ALA A 48 7.47 -5.26 27.48
CA ALA A 48 8.44 -5.90 26.60
C ALA A 48 8.34 -7.43 26.62
N GLY A 49 8.39 -8.04 25.45
CA GLY A 49 8.25 -9.49 25.21
C GLY A 49 6.83 -9.95 24.93
N GLU A 50 5.83 -9.15 25.22
CA GLU A 50 4.41 -9.48 24.98
C GLU A 50 3.96 -9.09 23.57
N VAL A 51 2.91 -9.78 23.09
CA VAL A 51 2.23 -9.53 21.83
C VAL A 51 0.78 -9.18 22.13
N CYS A 52 0.27 -8.13 21.48
CA CYS A 52 -1.14 -7.77 21.58
C CYS A 52 -1.66 -7.25 20.25
N ALA A 53 -2.97 -7.23 20.10
CA ALA A 53 -3.65 -6.48 19.04
C ALA A 53 -4.12 -5.14 19.62
N ILE A 54 -3.98 -4.07 18.85
CA ILE A 54 -4.49 -2.75 19.20
C ILE A 54 -5.57 -2.32 18.22
N THR A 55 -6.53 -1.55 18.74
CA THR A 55 -7.54 -0.85 17.93
C THR A 55 -7.23 0.64 17.92
N GLY A 56 -7.68 1.34 16.90
CA GLY A 56 -7.52 2.81 16.76
C GLY A 56 -6.65 3.20 15.57
N PRO A 57 -5.38 2.76 15.49
CA PRO A 57 -4.54 3.10 14.35
C PRO A 57 -5.09 2.59 13.02
N THR A 58 -5.04 3.46 12.00
CA THR A 58 -5.53 3.18 10.64
C THR A 58 -4.45 3.18 9.59
N THR A 59 -3.31 3.82 9.88
CA THR A 59 -2.20 4.00 8.93
C THR A 59 -1.03 3.02 9.13
N THR A 60 -1.16 2.10 10.10
CA THR A 60 -0.13 1.09 10.38
C THR A 60 0.05 0.11 9.23
N PHE A 61 1.28 -0.35 9.03
CA PHE A 61 1.63 -1.38 8.05
C PHE A 61 2.54 -2.45 8.68
N PRO A 62 2.58 -3.68 8.12
CA PRO A 62 3.45 -4.74 8.60
C PRO A 62 4.92 -4.37 8.52
N GLY A 63 5.68 -4.58 9.61
CA GLY A 63 7.09 -4.23 9.70
C GLY A 63 7.39 -2.79 10.13
N GLN A 64 6.36 -1.99 10.36
CA GLN A 64 6.52 -0.62 10.88
C GLN A 64 7.10 -0.62 12.28
N GLY A 65 8.11 0.21 12.51
CA GLY A 65 8.64 0.52 13.83
C GLY A 65 7.79 1.57 14.53
N LEU A 66 7.43 1.29 15.79
CA LEU A 66 6.64 2.22 16.59
C LEU A 66 7.46 2.76 17.75
N GLY A 67 7.25 4.04 18.05
CA GLY A 67 7.97 4.74 19.12
C GLY A 67 9.42 5.05 18.73
N THR A 68 10.39 4.38 19.34
CA THR A 68 11.85 4.58 19.09
C THR A 68 12.45 3.46 18.24
N THR A 69 11.64 2.57 17.71
CA THR A 69 12.11 1.44 16.89
C THR A 69 12.05 1.84 15.42
N ASP A 70 13.12 1.55 14.68
CA ASP A 70 13.13 1.75 13.23
C ASP A 70 12.25 0.72 12.51
N ASP A 71 11.76 1.05 11.33
CA ASP A 71 11.05 0.14 10.46
C ASP A 71 11.92 -1.05 10.08
N LEU A 72 11.32 -2.23 9.97
CA LEU A 72 12.03 -3.36 9.40
C LEU A 72 12.35 -3.08 7.92
N PRO A 73 13.55 -3.47 7.47
CA PRO A 73 13.86 -3.34 6.04
C PRO A 73 12.81 -4.14 5.25
N LEU A 74 12.17 -3.48 4.29
CA LEU A 74 11.30 -4.16 3.34
C LEU A 74 12.13 -5.23 2.63
N ASN A 75 11.58 -6.44 2.53
CA ASN A 75 12.25 -7.51 1.80
C ASN A 75 12.55 -7.03 0.38
N GLU A 76 13.79 -7.24 -0.06
CA GLU A 76 14.24 -6.87 -1.43
C GLU A 76 13.51 -7.67 -2.53
N ILE A 77 12.84 -8.76 -2.15
CA ILE A 77 12.08 -9.60 -3.09
C ILE A 77 10.78 -8.89 -3.45
N GLN A 78 10.68 -8.48 -4.70
CA GLN A 78 9.48 -7.84 -5.25
C GLN A 78 8.65 -8.86 -6.05
N PRO A 79 7.32 -8.68 -6.11
CA PRO A 79 6.48 -9.46 -7.00
C PRO A 79 6.94 -9.35 -8.45
N VAL A 80 6.99 -10.49 -9.14
CA VAL A 80 7.44 -10.57 -10.54
C VAL A 80 6.37 -11.09 -11.49
N LEU A 81 5.26 -11.59 -10.95
CA LEU A 81 4.15 -12.15 -11.72
C LEU A 81 2.90 -11.29 -11.51
N SER A 82 2.18 -11.04 -12.60
CA SER A 82 0.89 -10.36 -12.59
C SER A 82 -0.19 -11.29 -13.14
N TYR A 83 -1.30 -11.40 -12.43
CA TYR A 83 -2.45 -12.19 -12.79
C TYR A 83 -3.70 -11.33 -12.84
N ALA A 84 -4.51 -11.49 -13.88
CA ALA A 84 -5.84 -10.90 -13.91
C ALA A 84 -6.81 -11.76 -13.09
N VAL A 85 -7.69 -11.11 -12.34
CA VAL A 85 -8.69 -11.75 -11.49
C VAL A 85 -9.97 -11.97 -12.29
N ASN A 86 -10.35 -13.22 -12.47
CA ASN A 86 -11.66 -13.57 -13.01
C ASN A 86 -12.68 -13.62 -11.86
N LEU A 87 -13.66 -12.73 -11.93
CA LEU A 87 -14.61 -12.48 -10.85
C LEU A 87 -15.72 -13.54 -10.75
N ASN A 88 -15.85 -14.45 -11.74
CA ASN A 88 -16.89 -15.50 -11.78
C ASN A 88 -18.31 -14.99 -11.46
N GLY A 89 -18.63 -13.75 -11.89
CA GLY A 89 -19.93 -13.10 -11.64
C GLY A 89 -20.04 -12.37 -10.29
N THR A 90 -18.97 -12.29 -9.52
CA THR A 90 -18.91 -11.45 -8.31
C THR A 90 -18.83 -9.97 -8.68
N ASP A 91 -19.43 -9.11 -7.84
CA ASP A 91 -19.30 -7.65 -7.97
C ASP A 91 -17.83 -7.22 -7.88
N PRO A 92 -17.29 -6.53 -8.91
CA PRO A 92 -15.90 -6.06 -8.94
C PRO A 92 -15.53 -5.21 -7.73
N HIS A 93 -16.43 -4.31 -7.31
CA HIS A 93 -16.17 -3.42 -6.19
C HIS A 93 -16.05 -4.18 -4.86
N LYS A 94 -16.93 -5.17 -4.64
CA LYS A 94 -16.87 -6.02 -3.44
C LYS A 94 -15.57 -6.84 -3.42
N CYS A 95 -15.17 -7.39 -4.56
CA CYS A 95 -13.94 -8.14 -4.67
C CYS A 95 -12.70 -7.26 -4.45
N LEU A 96 -12.68 -6.06 -5.04
CA LEU A 96 -11.59 -5.11 -4.88
C LEU A 96 -11.39 -4.69 -3.43
N LEU A 97 -12.48 -4.40 -2.70
CA LEU A 97 -12.41 -4.06 -1.27
C LEU A 97 -11.83 -5.21 -0.44
N ALA A 98 -12.30 -6.44 -0.68
CA ALA A 98 -11.78 -7.61 0.02
C ALA A 98 -10.29 -7.87 -0.27
N LEU A 99 -9.86 -7.68 -1.52
CA LEU A 99 -8.45 -7.80 -1.90
C LEU A 99 -7.58 -6.70 -1.28
N ARG A 100 -8.09 -5.47 -1.18
CA ARG A 100 -7.39 -4.38 -0.49
C ARG A 100 -7.22 -4.65 1.00
N GLU A 101 -8.20 -5.27 1.66
CA GLU A 101 -8.04 -5.70 3.06
C GLU A 101 -6.95 -6.79 3.20
N LEU A 102 -6.83 -7.71 2.24
CA LEU A 102 -5.74 -8.69 2.23
C LEU A 102 -4.38 -8.06 1.94
N GLU A 103 -4.32 -7.04 1.08
CA GLU A 103 -3.10 -6.27 0.80
C GLU A 103 -2.58 -5.55 2.06
N ASP A 104 -3.46 -5.06 2.93
CA ASP A 104 -3.08 -4.48 4.22
C ASP A 104 -2.40 -5.51 5.17
N GLU A 105 -2.73 -6.79 5.04
CA GLU A 105 -2.13 -7.87 5.82
C GLU A 105 -0.84 -8.42 5.18
N GLU A 106 -0.75 -8.40 3.84
CA GLU A 106 0.34 -8.96 3.05
C GLU A 106 0.98 -7.86 2.17
N PRO A 107 2.07 -7.24 2.63
CA PRO A 107 2.68 -6.10 1.92
C PRO A 107 3.26 -6.42 0.54
N HIS A 108 3.43 -7.71 0.23
CA HIS A 108 3.94 -8.14 -1.09
C HIS A 108 2.81 -8.42 -2.10
N LEU A 109 1.57 -8.38 -1.65
CA LEU A 109 0.41 -8.42 -2.51
C LEU A 109 0.15 -6.99 -3.02
N ASN A 110 0.29 -6.78 -4.32
CA ASN A 110 -0.01 -5.51 -4.94
C ASN A 110 -1.29 -5.66 -5.78
N VAL A 111 -2.35 -5.01 -5.33
CA VAL A 111 -3.66 -5.04 -5.97
C VAL A 111 -3.81 -3.81 -6.85
N GLN A 112 -4.00 -4.01 -8.15
CA GLN A 112 -4.16 -2.92 -9.12
C GLN A 112 -5.53 -3.00 -9.78
N TRP A 113 -6.22 -1.86 -9.87
CA TRP A 113 -7.42 -1.71 -10.65
C TRP A 113 -7.10 -1.04 -11.97
N SER A 114 -7.41 -1.69 -13.07
CA SER A 114 -7.28 -1.14 -14.41
C SER A 114 -8.62 -0.54 -14.87
N GLU A 115 -8.72 0.79 -14.87
CA GLU A 115 -9.93 1.47 -15.35
C GLU A 115 -10.22 1.21 -16.83
N HIS A 116 -9.16 1.06 -17.63
CA HIS A 116 -9.30 0.84 -19.06
C HIS A 116 -9.84 -0.55 -19.40
N LEU A 117 -9.37 -1.57 -18.69
CA LEU A 117 -9.76 -2.96 -18.88
C LEU A 117 -10.95 -3.36 -18.00
N GLN A 118 -11.27 -2.56 -16.96
CA GLN A 118 -12.24 -2.90 -15.91
C GLN A 118 -11.90 -4.22 -15.21
N GLU A 119 -10.60 -4.45 -14.98
CA GLU A 119 -10.04 -5.67 -14.42
C GLU A 119 -9.24 -5.38 -13.16
N ILE A 120 -9.22 -6.34 -12.25
CA ILE A 120 -8.35 -6.37 -11.09
C ILE A 120 -7.13 -7.21 -11.43
N HIS A 121 -5.94 -6.67 -11.21
CA HIS A 121 -4.68 -7.39 -11.36
C HIS A 121 -4.00 -7.56 -10.01
N LEU A 122 -3.45 -8.74 -9.76
CA LEU A 122 -2.66 -9.04 -8.59
C LEU A 122 -1.21 -9.27 -8.99
N GLN A 123 -0.30 -8.58 -8.31
CA GLN A 123 1.13 -8.85 -8.43
C GLN A 123 1.55 -9.71 -7.24
N ILE A 124 2.17 -10.84 -7.54
CA ILE A 124 2.54 -11.87 -6.55
C ILE A 124 3.96 -12.38 -6.79
N MET A 125 4.51 -13.05 -5.78
CA MET A 125 5.83 -13.67 -5.85
C MET A 125 5.79 -15.09 -6.44
N GLY A 126 4.68 -15.80 -6.32
CA GLY A 126 4.56 -17.19 -6.80
C GLY A 126 3.13 -17.72 -6.79
N GLU A 127 2.90 -18.77 -7.55
CA GLU A 127 1.55 -19.34 -7.78
C GLU A 127 0.87 -19.88 -6.52
N VAL A 128 1.63 -20.30 -5.51
CA VAL A 128 1.08 -20.80 -4.24
C VAL A 128 0.30 -19.70 -3.50
N GLN A 129 0.67 -18.43 -3.68
CA GLN A 129 -0.10 -17.32 -3.12
C GLN A 129 -1.51 -17.23 -3.70
N LEU A 130 -1.71 -17.56 -4.97
CA LEU A 130 -3.04 -17.54 -5.61
C LEU A 130 -4.02 -18.47 -4.91
N GLU A 131 -3.60 -19.70 -4.63
CA GLU A 131 -4.44 -20.67 -3.91
C GLU A 131 -4.80 -20.17 -2.51
N THR A 132 -3.83 -19.56 -1.82
CA THR A 132 -4.05 -18.98 -0.49
C THR A 132 -5.04 -17.82 -0.55
N ILE A 133 -4.90 -16.93 -1.52
CA ILE A 133 -5.80 -15.77 -1.72
C ILE A 133 -7.22 -16.26 -2.04
N GLN A 134 -7.37 -17.25 -2.93
CA GLN A 134 -8.67 -17.83 -3.25
C GLN A 134 -9.35 -18.40 -1.99
N GLN A 135 -8.63 -19.18 -1.20
CA GLN A 135 -9.16 -19.75 0.04
C GLN A 135 -9.54 -18.67 1.06
N LEU A 136 -8.73 -17.64 1.23
CA LEU A 136 -9.03 -16.54 2.15
C LEU A 136 -10.26 -15.74 1.70
N LEU A 137 -10.40 -15.46 0.41
CA LEU A 137 -11.57 -14.77 -0.13
C LEU A 137 -12.84 -15.58 0.03
N ASP A 138 -12.79 -16.88 -0.22
CA ASP A 138 -13.94 -17.77 -0.02
C ASP A 138 -14.32 -17.87 1.46
N GLN A 139 -13.36 -18.14 2.33
CA GLN A 139 -13.61 -18.35 3.76
C GLN A 139 -14.03 -17.09 4.50
N ARG A 140 -13.43 -15.93 4.21
CA ARG A 140 -13.69 -14.69 4.95
C ARG A 140 -14.84 -13.88 4.36
N TYR A 141 -14.99 -13.87 3.04
CA TYR A 141 -15.90 -12.96 2.33
C TYR A 141 -16.98 -13.68 1.51
N GLY A 142 -16.87 -15.02 1.36
CA GLY A 142 -17.76 -15.80 0.49
C GLY A 142 -17.62 -15.40 -0.99
N ILE A 143 -16.41 -15.02 -1.40
CA ILE A 143 -16.09 -14.58 -2.77
C ILE A 143 -15.30 -15.69 -3.46
N SER A 144 -15.84 -16.21 -4.56
CA SER A 144 -15.16 -17.19 -5.40
C SER A 144 -14.59 -16.51 -6.64
N ILE A 145 -13.27 -16.57 -6.78
CA ILE A 145 -12.54 -16.03 -7.93
C ILE A 145 -11.69 -17.11 -8.58
N SER A 146 -11.24 -16.85 -9.79
CA SER A 146 -10.18 -17.60 -10.46
C SER A 146 -9.16 -16.62 -11.06
N PHE A 147 -8.06 -17.14 -11.55
CA PHE A 147 -7.02 -16.33 -12.18
C PHE A 147 -6.80 -16.79 -13.60
N ASP A 148 -6.52 -15.85 -14.48
CA ASP A 148 -6.10 -16.12 -15.86
C ASP A 148 -4.61 -16.53 -15.90
N GLU A 149 -4.08 -16.77 -17.09
CA GLU A 149 -2.65 -17.04 -17.25
C GLU A 149 -1.80 -15.84 -16.78
N GLY A 150 -0.81 -16.12 -15.95
CA GLY A 150 0.06 -15.09 -15.40
C GLY A 150 1.00 -14.47 -16.44
N ASN A 151 1.26 -13.20 -16.28
CA ASN A 151 2.22 -12.46 -17.08
C ASN A 151 3.42 -12.05 -16.25
N ILE A 152 4.62 -12.07 -16.84
CA ILE A 152 5.83 -11.57 -16.21
C ILE A 152 5.80 -10.04 -16.23
N LEU A 153 6.06 -9.43 -15.08
CA LEU A 153 6.20 -7.99 -14.97
C LEU A 153 7.57 -7.55 -15.48
N TYR A 154 7.58 -6.93 -16.65
CA TYR A 154 8.77 -6.28 -17.17
C TYR A 154 8.89 -4.87 -16.60
N LYS A 155 10.10 -4.50 -16.19
CA LYS A 155 10.44 -3.11 -15.85
C LYS A 155 11.16 -2.50 -17.04
N GLU A 156 10.75 -1.29 -17.41
CA GLU A 156 11.36 -0.55 -18.51
C GLU A 156 12.16 0.62 -17.94
N THR A 157 13.17 1.03 -18.69
CA THR A 157 13.95 2.24 -18.44
C THR A 157 14.29 2.91 -19.75
N ILE A 158 14.57 4.21 -19.67
CA ILE A 158 15.04 4.99 -20.82
C ILE A 158 16.55 4.85 -20.95
N THR A 159 17.04 4.85 -22.18
CA THR A 159 18.48 4.75 -22.48
C THR A 159 19.19 6.11 -22.60
N SER A 160 18.43 7.18 -22.82
CA SER A 160 18.94 8.53 -23.00
C SER A 160 17.99 9.56 -22.41
N LYS A 161 18.49 10.78 -22.20
CA LYS A 161 17.66 11.90 -21.76
C LYS A 161 16.62 12.23 -22.80
N ILE A 162 15.39 12.44 -22.36
CA ILE A 162 14.25 12.82 -23.20
C ILE A 162 13.37 13.83 -22.49
N ILE A 163 12.77 14.75 -23.26
CA ILE A 163 11.80 15.72 -22.74
C ILE A 163 10.40 15.25 -23.14
N GLY A 164 9.54 15.06 -22.14
CA GLY A 164 8.11 14.86 -22.31
C GLY A 164 7.37 16.17 -22.08
N ILE A 165 6.41 16.49 -22.95
CA ILE A 165 5.60 17.71 -22.85
C ILE A 165 4.15 17.30 -22.69
N GLY A 166 3.52 17.75 -21.61
CA GLY A 166 2.09 17.65 -21.38
C GLY A 166 1.43 19.01 -21.52
N HIS A 167 0.38 19.10 -22.35
CA HIS A 167 -0.39 20.30 -22.58
C HIS A 167 -1.88 20.03 -22.38
N PHE A 168 -2.54 20.92 -21.66
CA PHE A 168 -3.96 20.83 -21.37
C PHE A 168 -4.63 22.20 -21.41
N GLU A 169 -5.59 22.40 -22.32
CA GLU A 169 -6.26 23.69 -22.55
C GLU A 169 -7.80 23.54 -22.68
N PRO A 170 -8.51 23.13 -21.57
CA PRO A 170 -9.97 23.13 -21.61
C PRO A 170 -10.53 24.48 -21.14
N LEU A 171 -11.52 25.02 -21.84
CA LEU A 171 -12.43 26.07 -21.38
C LEU A 171 -11.77 27.26 -20.63
N ARG A 172 -10.72 27.86 -21.18
CA ARG A 172 -9.96 29.00 -20.63
C ARG A 172 -8.95 28.66 -19.53
N HIS A 173 -8.69 27.41 -19.29
CA HIS A 173 -7.60 26.98 -18.41
C HIS A 173 -6.44 26.48 -19.25
N TYR A 174 -5.24 26.99 -19.00
CA TYR A 174 -4.03 26.57 -19.70
C TYR A 174 -3.05 25.96 -18.67
N ALA A 175 -2.54 24.79 -18.97
CA ALA A 175 -1.45 24.19 -18.25
C ALA A 175 -0.50 23.48 -19.22
N GLU A 176 0.79 23.76 -19.10
CA GLU A 176 1.85 23.08 -19.83
C GLU A 176 2.96 22.68 -18.88
N VAL A 177 3.37 21.42 -18.93
CA VAL A 177 4.41 20.86 -18.07
C VAL A 177 5.44 20.16 -18.96
N HIS A 178 6.70 20.53 -18.79
CA HIS A 178 7.85 19.91 -19.43
C HIS A 178 8.58 19.06 -18.39
N LEU A 179 8.69 17.75 -18.65
CA LEU A 179 9.41 16.82 -17.82
C LEU A 179 10.70 16.38 -18.51
N LEU A 180 11.84 16.66 -17.91
CA LEU A 180 13.10 16.08 -18.32
C LEU A 180 13.25 14.73 -17.63
N LEU A 181 13.23 13.65 -18.43
CA LEU A 181 13.44 12.30 -17.97
C LEU A 181 14.90 11.92 -18.21
N GLU A 182 15.59 11.50 -17.16
CA GLU A 182 16.99 11.07 -17.20
C GLU A 182 17.13 9.62 -16.72
N PRO A 183 17.99 8.80 -17.39
CA PRO A 183 18.21 7.44 -16.92
C PRO A 183 18.98 7.47 -15.59
N GLY A 184 18.44 6.78 -14.59
CA GLY A 184 19.10 6.55 -13.31
C GLY A 184 19.96 5.29 -13.29
N LYS A 185 20.62 5.02 -12.17
CA LYS A 185 21.33 3.75 -11.97
C LYS A 185 20.32 2.62 -11.83
N PRO A 186 20.62 1.39 -12.30
CA PRO A 186 19.75 0.24 -12.05
C PRO A 186 19.42 0.10 -10.56
N GLY A 187 18.13 -0.02 -10.23
CA GLY A 187 17.65 -0.16 -8.85
C GLY A 187 17.56 1.14 -8.05
N SER A 188 17.86 2.32 -8.63
CA SER A 188 17.77 3.60 -7.90
C SER A 188 16.36 4.09 -7.62
N GLY A 189 15.34 3.45 -8.20
CA GLY A 189 13.95 3.94 -8.12
C GLY A 189 13.75 5.25 -8.89
N LEU A 190 12.65 5.93 -8.58
CA LEU A 190 12.32 7.24 -9.13
C LEU A 190 12.82 8.33 -8.18
N SER A 191 13.48 9.34 -8.74
CA SER A 191 13.83 10.57 -8.03
C SER A 191 13.29 11.78 -8.77
N PHE A 192 12.81 12.77 -8.02
CA PHE A 192 12.17 13.95 -8.56
C PHE A 192 12.95 15.20 -8.15
N ALA A 193 13.18 16.10 -9.10
CA ALA A 193 13.77 17.40 -8.86
C ALA A 193 12.95 18.49 -9.60
N ASN A 194 13.01 19.69 -9.08
CA ASN A 194 12.36 20.85 -9.68
C ASN A 194 13.42 21.89 -10.07
N GLU A 195 13.47 22.22 -11.34
CA GLU A 195 14.38 23.23 -11.89
C GLU A 195 13.63 24.50 -12.35
N CYS A 196 12.31 24.56 -12.14
CA CYS A 196 11.50 25.71 -12.53
C CYS A 196 11.79 26.92 -11.65
N SER A 197 12.10 28.08 -12.25
CA SER A 197 12.28 29.33 -11.50
C SER A 197 10.97 29.82 -10.89
N ILE A 198 11.06 30.42 -9.70
CA ILE A 198 9.94 31.08 -9.02
C ILE A 198 9.41 32.27 -9.86
N ASP A 199 10.24 32.87 -10.67
CA ASP A 199 9.85 33.95 -11.58
C ASP A 199 8.95 33.46 -12.73
N VAL A 200 9.05 32.17 -13.08
CA VAL A 200 8.21 31.55 -14.14
C VAL A 200 6.93 30.99 -13.56
N LEU A 201 7.01 30.31 -12.41
CA LEU A 201 5.86 29.70 -11.76
C LEU A 201 5.96 29.86 -10.24
N ASN A 202 4.89 30.34 -9.60
CA ASN A 202 4.85 30.50 -8.16
C ASN A 202 5.07 29.14 -7.43
N HIS A 203 5.76 29.17 -6.31
CA HIS A 203 6.13 28.01 -5.51
C HIS A 203 4.96 27.07 -5.18
N ASN A 204 3.79 27.58 -4.87
CA ASN A 204 2.61 26.76 -4.56
C ASN A 204 2.19 25.88 -5.76
N TRP A 205 2.26 26.39 -6.97
CA TRP A 205 1.97 25.62 -8.19
C TRP A 205 3.06 24.59 -8.49
N GLN A 206 4.32 24.95 -8.23
CA GLN A 206 5.44 24.02 -8.38
C GLN A 206 5.26 22.83 -7.43
N GLU A 207 4.94 23.06 -6.17
CA GLU A 207 4.68 21.99 -5.19
C GLU A 207 3.47 21.12 -5.58
N GLN A 208 2.44 21.71 -6.15
CA GLN A 208 1.28 20.97 -6.63
C GLN A 208 1.61 20.02 -7.78
N VAL A 209 2.45 20.46 -8.73
CA VAL A 209 2.97 19.61 -9.80
C VAL A 209 3.83 18.48 -9.23
N MET A 210 4.74 18.80 -8.31
CA MET A 210 5.63 17.81 -7.69
C MET A 210 4.86 16.76 -6.89
N THR A 211 3.82 17.16 -6.16
CA THR A 211 2.94 16.23 -5.43
C THR A 211 2.21 15.31 -6.41
N SER A 212 1.62 15.87 -7.47
CA SER A 212 0.92 15.07 -8.50
C SER A 212 1.83 14.08 -9.23
N LEU A 213 3.13 14.38 -9.34
CA LEU A 213 4.12 13.45 -9.92
C LEU A 213 4.50 12.31 -8.98
N ARG A 214 4.49 12.56 -7.66
CA ARG A 214 4.83 11.54 -6.65
C ARG A 214 3.68 10.59 -6.35
N ASP A 215 2.44 11.05 -6.50
CA ASP A 215 1.21 10.29 -6.17
C ASP A 215 0.81 9.29 -7.28
N LYS A 216 1.55 9.22 -8.38
CA LYS A 216 1.34 8.30 -9.52
C LYS A 216 2.51 7.35 -9.69
#